data_782d10c3410f96b1718645691a1c1bb2
#
_entry.id   782d10c3410f96b1718645691a1c1bb2
#
_cell.length_a   1.000
_cell.length_b   1.000
_cell.length_c   1.000
_cell.angle_alpha   90.00
_cell.angle_beta   90.00
_cell.angle_gamma   90.00
#
_symmetry.space_group_name_H-M   'P 1'
#
loop_
_entity.id
_entity.type
_entity.pdbx_description
1 polymer ?
#
loop_
_entity_poly.entity_id
_entity_poly.type
_entity_poly.pdbx_seq_one_letter_code
_entity_poly.pdbx_strand_id
1 'polypeptide(L)' 'KIYALDHGGMLRIKRLYKMPLGRVRLVSDNADEYPEETYTLADPDAPKIIGRVFWWEVFD' A
#
# COMPACT_ATOMS: atom_id res chain seq x y z
N LYS A 1 -1.66 -9.18 1.23
CA LYS A 1 -0.40 -9.31 0.51
C LYS A 1 0.36 -7.99 0.48
N ILE A 2 1.66 -8.07 0.27
CA ILE A 2 2.53 -6.89 0.33
C ILE A 2 2.74 -6.36 -1.09
N TYR A 3 2.57 -5.05 -1.24
CA TYR A 3 2.73 -4.37 -2.52
C TYR A 3 3.65 -3.17 -2.40
N ALA A 4 4.38 -2.90 -3.48
CA ALA A 4 5.13 -1.67 -3.64
C ALA A 4 4.22 -0.64 -4.32
N LEU A 5 4.19 0.56 -3.76
CA LEU A 5 3.29 1.63 -4.19
C LEU A 5 4.09 2.90 -4.45
N ASP A 6 3.68 3.66 -5.46
CA ASP A 6 4.16 5.02 -5.69
C ASP A 6 3.08 5.99 -5.23
N HIS A 7 3.40 6.80 -4.24
CA HIS A 7 2.46 7.77 -3.69
C HIS A 7 3.13 9.14 -3.60
N GLY A 8 2.77 10.02 -4.51
CA GLY A 8 3.34 11.36 -4.57
C GLY A 8 4.85 11.37 -4.81
N GLY A 9 5.37 10.44 -5.59
CA GLY A 9 6.79 10.30 -5.86
C GLY A 9 7.57 9.54 -4.81
N MET A 10 6.90 9.05 -3.75
CA MET A 10 7.54 8.25 -2.71
C MET A 10 7.22 6.78 -2.89
N LEU A 11 8.23 5.94 -2.75
CA LEU A 11 8.04 4.50 -2.71
C LEU A 11 7.55 4.10 -1.31
N ARG A 12 6.42 3.38 -1.29
CA ARG A 12 5.86 2.84 -0.05
C ARG A 12 5.66 1.34 -0.21
N ILE A 13 5.91 0.60 0.84
CA ILE A 13 5.68 -0.86 0.87
C ILE A 13 4.65 -1.13 1.96
N LYS A 14 3.48 -1.60 1.56
CA LYS A 14 2.33 -1.77 2.45
C LYS A 14 1.59 -3.07 2.16
N ARG A 15 0.88 -3.56 3.17
CA ARG A 15 -0.11 -4.61 2.96
C ARG A 15 -1.34 -3.99 2.34
N LEU A 16 -1.82 -4.58 1.25
CA LEU A 16 -2.96 -4.06 0.51
C LEU A 16 -4.10 -5.07 0.54
N TYR A 17 -5.27 -4.61 0.91
CA TYR A 17 -6.50 -5.40 0.92
C TYR A 17 -7.53 -4.76 0.02
N LYS A 18 -8.10 -5.55 -0.88
CA LYS A 18 -9.16 -5.09 -1.77
C LYS A 18 -10.46 -4.95 -0.98
N MET A 19 -11.17 -3.87 -1.26
CA MET A 19 -12.48 -3.58 -0.68
C MET A 19 -13.50 -3.39 -1.80
N PRO A 20 -14.81 -3.51 -1.49
CA PRO A 20 -15.84 -3.24 -2.47
C PRO A 20 -15.76 -1.82 -3.05
N LEU A 21 -16.34 -1.62 -4.24
CA LEU A 21 -16.47 -0.33 -4.92
C LEU A 21 -15.13 0.29 -5.34
N GLY A 22 -14.18 -0.55 -5.74
CA GLY A 22 -12.89 -0.07 -6.24
C GLY A 22 -12.01 0.61 -5.20
N ARG A 23 -12.22 0.29 -3.93
CA ARG A 23 -11.41 0.84 -2.84
C ARG A 23 -10.33 -0.15 -2.42
N VAL A 24 -9.27 0.36 -1.83
CA VAL A 24 -8.20 -0.45 -1.24
C VAL A 24 -7.87 0.08 0.15
N ARG A 25 -7.50 -0.84 1.02
CA ARG A 25 -7.05 -0.54 2.38
C ARG A 25 -5.57 -0.82 2.47
N LEU A 26 -4.80 0.16 2.92
CA LEU A 26 -3.36 0.05 3.11
C LEU A 26 -3.05 -0.05 4.59
N VAL A 27 -2.34 -1.10 4.97
CA VAL A 27 -1.98 -1.34 6.36
C VAL A 27 -0.46 -1.41 6.48
N SER A 28 0.08 -0.63 7.39
CA SER A 28 1.50 -0.66 7.73
C SER A 28 1.76 -1.76 8.76
N ASP A 29 2.92 -2.40 8.67
CA ASP A 29 3.34 -3.34 9.72
C ASP A 29 3.54 -2.64 11.07
N ASN A 30 3.81 -1.33 11.04
CA ASN A 30 3.91 -0.52 12.24
C ASN A 30 2.64 0.32 12.43
N ALA A 31 1.54 -0.36 12.73
CA ALA A 31 0.22 0.26 12.84
C ALA A 31 0.11 1.29 13.98
N ASP A 32 0.93 1.16 15.01
CA ASP A 32 0.94 2.13 16.11
C ASP A 32 1.48 3.48 15.68
N GLU A 33 2.41 3.50 14.74
CA GLU A 33 3.04 4.71 14.25
C GLU A 33 2.37 5.24 12.99
N TYR A 34 1.89 4.33 12.13
CA TYR A 34 1.30 4.68 10.84
C TYR A 34 -0.13 4.15 10.77
N PRO A 35 -1.13 5.04 10.84
CA PRO A 35 -2.53 4.61 10.79
C PRO A 35 -2.90 3.99 9.44
N GLU A 36 -3.91 3.15 9.49
CA GLU A 36 -4.50 2.54 8.30
C GLU A 36 -5.07 3.61 7.37
N GLU A 37 -4.89 3.40 6.06
CA GLU A 37 -5.38 4.32 5.04
C GLU A 37 -6.30 3.60 4.07
N THR A 38 -7.33 4.28 3.61
CA THR A 38 -8.25 3.75 2.59
C THR A 38 -8.31 4.71 1.42
N TYR A 39 -8.18 4.16 0.20
CA TYR A 39 -8.22 4.95 -1.04
C TYR A 39 -9.19 4.33 -2.04
N THR A 40 -9.81 5.17 -2.85
CA THR A 40 -10.52 4.74 -4.05
C THR A 40 -9.53 4.73 -5.22
N LEU A 41 -9.40 3.61 -5.91
CA LEU A 41 -8.40 3.48 -6.97
C LEU A 41 -8.57 4.48 -8.11
N ALA A 42 -9.80 4.92 -8.38
CA ALA A 42 -10.08 5.91 -9.42
C ALA A 42 -9.71 7.34 -9.01
N ASP A 43 -9.38 7.57 -7.74
CA ASP A 43 -8.99 8.88 -7.24
C ASP A 43 -7.61 9.26 -7.79
N PRO A 44 -7.44 10.47 -8.38
CA PRO A 44 -6.13 10.90 -8.87
C PRO A 44 -5.05 10.96 -7.79
N ASP A 45 -5.43 11.16 -6.53
CA ASP A 45 -4.49 11.22 -5.41
C ASP A 45 -4.19 9.86 -4.81
N ALA A 46 -4.83 8.78 -5.30
CA ALA A 46 -4.58 7.43 -4.82
C ALA A 46 -3.16 6.98 -5.17
N PRO A 47 -2.53 6.18 -4.29
CA PRO A 47 -1.23 5.61 -4.63
C PRO A 47 -1.34 4.67 -5.82
N LYS A 48 -0.31 4.64 -6.65
CA LYS A 48 -0.22 3.73 -7.79
C LYS A 48 0.45 2.44 -7.38
N ILE A 49 -0.15 1.32 -7.73
CA ILE A 49 0.42 0.02 -7.44
C ILE A 49 1.51 -0.26 -8.48
N ILE A 50 2.76 -0.43 -8.02
CA ILE A 50 3.89 -0.77 -8.88
C ILE A 50 3.94 -2.27 -9.10
N GLY A 51 3.82 -3.04 -8.04
CA GLY A 51 3.86 -4.48 -8.14
C GLY A 51 3.74 -5.16 -6.79
N ARG A 52 3.57 -6.49 -6.84
CA ARG A 52 3.45 -7.32 -5.66
C ARG A 52 4.84 -7.79 -5.21
N VAL A 53 5.08 -7.73 -3.91
CA VAL A 53 6.32 -8.25 -3.31
C VAL A 53 6.10 -9.73 -2.99
N PHE A 54 6.84 -10.61 -3.68
CA PHE A 54 6.69 -12.05 -3.53
C PHE A 54 7.45 -12.60 -2.33
N TRP A 55 8.62 -12.03 -2.06
CA TRP A 55 9.39 -12.38 -0.88
C TRP A 55 10.07 -11.13 -0.35
N TRP A 56 10.40 -11.20 0.91
CA TRP A 56 11.05 -10.09 1.61
C TRP A 56 12.29 -10.64 2.30
N GLU A 57 13.41 -9.99 2.08
CA GLU A 57 14.66 -10.37 2.69
C GLU A 57 15.29 -9.16 3.35
N VAL A 58 15.72 -9.34 4.59
CA VAL A 58 16.37 -8.28 5.36
C VAL A 58 17.86 -8.59 5.44
N PHE A 59 18.68 -7.63 5.03
CA PHE A 59 20.12 -7.71 5.12
C PHE A 59 20.59 -6.81 6.26
N ASP A 60 21.40 -7.36 7.12
CA ASP A 60 22.01 -6.63 8.23
C ASP A 60 23.28 -5.92 7.81
#